data_f9bb2f3b511d20a14a545291c32ace84
#
_entry.id   f9bb2f3b511d20a14a545291c32ace84
#
_cell.length_a   1.000
_cell.length_b   1.000
_cell.length_c   1.000
_cell.angle_alpha   90.00
_cell.angle_beta   90.00
_cell.angle_gamma   90.00
#
_symmetry.space_group_name_H-M   'P 1'
#
loop_
_entity.id
_entity.type
_entity.pdbx_description
1 polymer ?
#
loop_
_entity_poly.entity_id
_entity_poly.type
_entity_poly.pdbx_seq_one_letter_code
_entity_poly.pdbx_strand_id
1 'polypeptide(L)'
;MPERARVWFPPDEGRTGVRIMITDSIYLSELLDRPLLDKKGDAIGRIRDLSVAPGDPFPCVEGLYVKTHGGTAYISMKEISVLNKRVVTIRGDAGSVTYAEPRQREILIAKHILDRQIVDVNGVKVVRVNDVQLGQVNDHFGVLAIDVGFGGLLRRLGFGKARKGSLIPWRYVTTLEPGLDRLTLTMTRKSLAEMHPVDMAEILSQVSMQERTALLSALDEETAGDIIGELDDETAAKIINEMEPEKAADVLEHMAPDEAADVLGDLPEKKAVELLSRMEKEEAEEVRELLEHDEDTAGGLMTTDYVCFPPDMTAEEVMKELRLLAPDIEMIYYLYVVDREERLLGVLSLKDLILASPRAELAAIMVTNPKKVFATEDKKEVAEMVSRYNLYAIPVVDEEDRILGIITVDDVVDMLLPTPLRRKR
;
A
#
# COMPACT_ATOMS: atom_id res chain seq x y z
N MET A 1 -2.30 15.40 42.56
CA MET A 1 -2.57 14.12 41.91
C MET A 1 -2.17 14.30 40.46
N PRO A 2 -1.25 13.53 39.86
CA PRO A 2 -0.91 13.67 38.46
C PRO A 2 -2.07 13.16 37.59
N GLU A 3 -2.46 13.96 36.60
CA GLU A 3 -3.47 13.61 35.59
C GLU A 3 -3.05 12.34 34.84
N ARG A 4 -3.85 11.31 35.00
CA ARG A 4 -3.72 10.06 34.24
C ARG A 4 -4.13 10.33 32.80
N ALA A 5 -3.17 10.37 31.87
CA ALA A 5 -3.46 10.42 30.44
C ALA A 5 -4.24 9.14 30.04
N ARG A 6 -5.53 9.32 29.71
CA ARG A 6 -6.35 8.24 29.15
C ARG A 6 -6.17 8.26 27.63
N VAL A 7 -5.43 7.33 27.10
CA VAL A 7 -5.45 7.03 25.65
C VAL A 7 -6.62 6.08 25.41
N TRP A 8 -7.64 6.56 24.71
CA TRP A 8 -8.79 5.75 24.31
C TRP A 8 -8.52 5.11 22.96
N PHE A 9 -8.70 3.81 22.86
CA PHE A 9 -8.62 3.06 21.61
C PHE A 9 -10.02 2.53 21.29
N PRO A 10 -10.56 2.75 20.07
CA PRO A 10 -11.80 2.15 19.66
C PRO A 10 -11.67 0.62 19.64
N PRO A 11 -12.73 -0.13 20.00
CA PRO A 11 -12.71 -1.58 19.94
C PRO A 11 -12.69 -2.06 18.49
N ASP A 12 -11.78 -2.97 18.15
CA ASP A 12 -11.88 -3.78 16.95
C ASP A 12 -13.12 -4.66 17.03
N GLU A 13 -13.87 -4.74 15.95
CA GLU A 13 -15.03 -5.62 15.84
C GLU A 13 -14.57 -7.08 16.00
N GLY A 14 -14.78 -7.63 17.18
CA GLY A 14 -14.59 -9.07 17.45
C GLY A 14 -13.63 -9.48 18.55
N ARG A 15 -12.90 -8.56 19.20
CA ARG A 15 -12.08 -8.88 20.38
C ARG A 15 -12.46 -8.03 21.59
N THR A 16 -12.67 -8.67 22.73
CA THR A 16 -12.89 -8.00 24.03
C THR A 16 -11.80 -6.97 24.27
N GLY A 17 -12.21 -5.69 24.32
CA GLY A 17 -11.28 -4.56 24.43
C GLY A 17 -10.40 -4.67 25.67
N VAL A 18 -9.10 -4.87 25.49
CA VAL A 18 -8.10 -4.81 26.55
C VAL A 18 -7.94 -3.36 26.98
N ARG A 19 -8.41 -3.06 28.18
CA ARG A 19 -8.28 -1.74 28.79
C ARG A 19 -6.85 -1.56 29.30
N ILE A 20 -5.98 -0.98 28.48
CA ILE A 20 -4.58 -0.75 28.83
C ILE A 20 -4.52 0.44 29.79
N MET A 21 -4.09 0.20 31.02
CA MET A 21 -3.77 1.28 31.98
C MET A 21 -2.29 1.65 31.86
N ILE A 22 -1.99 2.76 31.20
CA ILE A 22 -0.63 3.32 31.13
C ILE A 22 -0.39 4.09 32.42
N THR A 23 0.49 3.59 33.26
CA THR A 23 0.75 4.19 34.58
C THR A 23 1.76 5.33 34.51
N ASP A 24 2.80 5.24 33.65
CA ASP A 24 3.76 6.29 33.34
C ASP A 24 4.36 6.06 31.95
N SER A 25 4.24 7.03 31.05
CA SER A 25 4.87 6.98 29.73
C SER A 25 6.21 7.71 29.77
N ILE A 26 7.24 7.10 29.18
CA ILE A 26 8.60 7.64 29.08
C ILE A 26 8.95 7.72 27.60
N TYR A 27 9.63 8.78 27.18
CA TYR A 27 10.15 8.87 25.83
C TYR A 27 11.58 8.30 25.76
N LEU A 28 11.92 7.69 24.62
CA LEU A 28 13.27 7.12 24.38
C LEU A 28 14.35 8.21 24.62
N SER A 29 14.13 9.42 24.13
CA SER A 29 15.02 10.58 24.32
C SER A 29 15.25 10.90 25.80
N GLU A 30 14.32 10.57 26.69
CA GLU A 30 14.47 10.77 28.14
C GLU A 30 15.33 9.71 28.81
N LEU A 31 15.58 8.57 28.14
CA LEU A 31 16.41 7.47 28.62
C LEU A 31 17.82 7.49 28.03
N LEU A 32 17.96 7.93 26.77
CA LEU A 32 19.27 8.00 26.13
C LEU A 32 20.24 8.91 26.90
N ASP A 33 21.49 8.48 27.00
CA ASP A 33 22.58 9.12 27.75
C ASP A 33 22.37 9.20 29.27
N ARG A 34 21.27 8.66 29.81
CA ARG A 34 21.10 8.57 31.26
C ARG A 34 22.09 7.62 31.91
N PRO A 35 22.54 7.97 33.11
CA PRO A 35 23.33 7.02 33.91
C PRO A 35 22.44 5.86 34.36
N LEU A 36 22.94 4.66 34.16
CA LEU A 36 22.45 3.46 34.84
C LEU A 36 23.17 3.29 36.15
N LEU A 37 22.40 3.20 37.20
CA LEU A 37 22.95 3.09 38.58
C LEU A 37 22.80 1.68 39.14
N ASP A 38 23.69 1.28 40.01
CA ASP A 38 23.55 0.08 40.83
C ASP A 38 22.62 0.31 42.04
N LYS A 39 22.39 -0.72 42.84
CA LYS A 39 21.54 -0.60 44.04
C LYS A 39 22.07 0.36 45.11
N LYS A 40 23.37 0.74 45.07
CA LYS A 40 23.99 1.70 45.96
C LYS A 40 23.96 3.12 45.45
N GLY A 41 23.57 3.30 44.16
CA GLY A 41 23.55 4.56 43.47
C GLY A 41 24.84 4.86 42.68
N ASP A 42 25.76 3.94 42.59
CA ASP A 42 26.98 4.07 41.81
C ASP A 42 26.71 3.91 40.31
N ALA A 43 27.32 4.75 39.49
CA ALA A 43 27.09 4.75 38.04
C ALA A 43 27.83 3.60 37.35
N ILE A 44 27.11 2.71 36.69
CA ILE A 44 27.61 1.60 35.89
C ILE A 44 28.04 2.07 34.48
N GLY A 45 27.25 2.94 33.88
CA GLY A 45 27.47 3.44 32.53
C GLY A 45 26.32 4.34 32.08
N ARG A 46 26.25 4.60 30.76
CA ARG A 46 25.19 5.43 30.15
C ARG A 46 24.41 4.63 29.12
N ILE A 47 23.09 4.75 29.15
CA ILE A 47 22.18 4.08 28.21
C ILE A 47 22.41 4.64 26.81
N ARG A 48 22.59 3.75 25.84
CA ARG A 48 22.82 4.07 24.42
C ARG A 48 21.68 3.65 23.52
N ASP A 49 21.04 2.53 23.81
CA ASP A 49 19.93 2.00 23.04
C ASP A 49 19.10 1.02 23.86
N LEU A 50 17.94 0.66 23.37
CA LEU A 50 17.07 -0.35 23.93
C LEU A 50 16.85 -1.44 22.87
N SER A 51 16.98 -2.69 23.32
CA SER A 51 16.66 -3.86 22.51
C SER A 51 15.20 -4.22 22.69
N VAL A 52 14.51 -4.49 21.58
CA VAL A 52 13.12 -4.91 21.58
C VAL A 52 12.94 -6.23 20.83
N ALA A 53 11.98 -7.01 21.29
CA ALA A 53 11.48 -8.20 20.62
C ALA A 53 10.02 -7.99 20.19
N PRO A 54 9.60 -8.70 19.13
CA PRO A 54 8.21 -8.75 18.74
C PRO A 54 7.30 -9.14 19.90
N GLY A 55 6.14 -8.51 20.00
CA GLY A 55 5.15 -8.78 21.03
C GLY A 55 3.77 -8.26 20.61
N ASP A 56 2.72 -8.98 20.96
CA ASP A 56 1.33 -8.59 20.71
C ASP A 56 0.71 -8.03 22.00
N PRO A 57 0.13 -6.83 22.01
CA PRO A 57 -0.06 -5.90 20.90
C PRO A 57 1.10 -4.89 20.68
N PHE A 58 2.22 -5.01 21.40
CA PHE A 58 3.35 -4.09 21.31
C PHE A 58 4.69 -4.83 21.39
N PRO A 59 5.75 -4.33 20.70
CA PRO A 59 7.10 -4.83 20.93
C PRO A 59 7.53 -4.61 22.38
N CYS A 60 8.08 -5.66 22.95
CA CYS A 60 8.54 -5.64 24.34
C CYS A 60 10.02 -5.28 24.42
N VAL A 61 10.40 -4.43 25.38
CA VAL A 61 11.79 -4.12 25.65
C VAL A 61 12.42 -5.30 26.41
N GLU A 62 13.46 -5.92 25.83
CA GLU A 62 14.17 -7.05 26.42
C GLU A 62 15.37 -6.64 27.25
N GLY A 63 16.01 -5.50 26.91
CA GLY A 63 17.17 -5.03 27.61
C GLY A 63 17.68 -3.66 27.16
N LEU A 64 18.73 -3.22 27.81
CA LEU A 64 19.39 -1.94 27.61
C LEU A 64 20.83 -2.15 27.12
N TYR A 65 21.23 -1.40 26.11
CA TYR A 65 22.62 -1.25 25.71
C TYR A 65 23.23 -0.07 26.45
N VAL A 66 24.29 -0.34 27.20
CA VAL A 66 24.91 0.63 28.11
C VAL A 66 26.38 0.79 27.76
N LYS A 67 26.84 2.03 27.57
CA LYS A 67 28.26 2.35 27.39
C LYS A 67 28.92 2.43 28.77
N THR A 68 29.81 1.50 29.02
CA THR A 68 30.63 1.42 30.23
C THR A 68 32.07 1.84 29.94
N HIS A 69 32.95 1.86 30.95
CA HIS A 69 34.39 2.08 30.74
C HIS A 69 35.09 0.95 29.96
N GLY A 70 34.52 -0.27 29.98
CA GLY A 70 35.05 -1.44 29.26
C GLY A 70 34.45 -1.67 27.89
N GLY A 71 33.54 -0.79 27.38
CA GLY A 71 32.84 -0.96 26.11
C GLY A 71 31.32 -0.93 26.26
N THR A 72 30.62 -1.43 25.24
CA THR A 72 29.15 -1.54 25.29
C THR A 72 28.71 -2.85 25.88
N ALA A 73 27.86 -2.81 26.89
CA ALA A 73 27.31 -3.96 27.60
C ALA A 73 25.78 -4.05 27.34
N TYR A 74 25.27 -5.28 27.27
CA TYR A 74 23.85 -5.57 27.28
C TYR A 74 23.38 -5.95 28.68
N ILE A 75 22.29 -5.35 29.15
CA ILE A 75 21.70 -5.61 30.47
C ILE A 75 20.22 -5.94 30.26
N SER A 76 19.84 -7.16 30.65
CA SER A 76 18.45 -7.62 30.50
C SER A 76 17.48 -6.83 31.35
N MET A 77 16.24 -6.63 30.88
CA MET A 77 15.17 -6.01 31.66
C MET A 77 14.89 -6.73 32.98
N LYS A 78 15.23 -8.01 33.10
CA LYS A 78 15.12 -8.78 34.35
C LYS A 78 16.02 -8.26 35.46
N GLU A 79 17.14 -7.66 35.08
CA GLU A 79 18.10 -7.06 36.04
C GLU A 79 17.70 -5.64 36.46
N ILE A 80 16.76 -4.99 35.73
CA ILE A 80 16.33 -3.66 36.06
C ILE A 80 15.35 -3.67 37.25
N SER A 81 15.60 -2.83 38.23
CA SER A 81 14.74 -2.66 39.41
C SER A 81 13.81 -1.45 39.30
N VAL A 82 14.32 -0.34 38.78
CA VAL A 82 13.56 0.89 38.53
C VAL A 82 13.89 1.42 37.14
N LEU A 83 12.86 1.71 36.36
CA LEU A 83 12.98 2.39 35.09
C LEU A 83 11.93 3.48 35.01
N ASN A 84 12.38 4.72 35.12
CA ASN A 84 11.54 5.88 34.95
C ASN A 84 12.34 7.06 34.37
N LYS A 85 11.64 8.14 34.03
CA LYS A 85 12.27 9.34 33.44
C LYS A 85 13.31 10.05 34.34
N ARG A 86 13.42 9.71 35.61
CA ARG A 86 14.37 10.34 36.56
C ARG A 86 15.59 9.46 36.81
N VAL A 87 15.37 8.16 36.96
CA VAL A 87 16.42 7.22 37.37
C VAL A 87 16.19 5.86 36.73
N VAL A 88 17.28 5.19 36.38
CA VAL A 88 17.30 3.78 35.96
C VAL A 88 18.31 3.04 36.86
N THR A 89 17.82 2.00 37.51
CA THR A 89 18.65 1.23 38.46
C THR A 89 18.54 -0.27 38.23
N ILE A 90 19.61 -0.99 38.51
CA ILE A 90 19.63 -2.45 38.53
C ILE A 90 19.36 -3.02 39.92
N ARG A 91 19.02 -4.31 40.00
CA ARG A 91 18.74 -5.03 41.27
C ARG A 91 20.00 -5.37 42.08
N GLY A 92 21.14 -5.50 41.39
CA GLY A 92 22.41 -5.89 41.97
C GLY A 92 23.44 -4.77 42.17
N ASP A 93 24.61 -5.12 42.63
CA ASP A 93 25.78 -4.24 42.62
C ASP A 93 26.43 -4.22 41.21
N ALA A 94 27.19 -3.18 40.91
CA ALA A 94 27.87 -3.05 39.61
C ALA A 94 28.75 -4.26 39.23
N GLY A 95 29.35 -4.90 40.21
CA GLY A 95 30.16 -6.13 40.02
C GLY A 95 29.38 -7.41 39.81
N SER A 96 28.07 -7.44 40.05
CA SER A 96 27.21 -8.61 39.87
C SER A 96 26.50 -8.65 38.53
N VAL A 97 26.66 -7.62 37.69
CA VAL A 97 26.01 -7.52 36.35
C VAL A 97 26.63 -8.52 35.40
N THR A 98 25.83 -9.43 34.92
CA THR A 98 26.24 -10.34 33.84
C THR A 98 26.15 -9.56 32.53
N TYR A 99 27.32 -9.21 32.01
CA TYR A 99 27.41 -8.61 30.66
C TYR A 99 27.18 -9.72 29.64
N ALA A 100 25.99 -9.76 29.06
CA ALA A 100 25.70 -10.66 27.95
C ALA A 100 26.22 -10.05 26.65
N GLU A 101 26.73 -10.89 25.74
CA GLU A 101 27.03 -10.43 24.39
C GLU A 101 25.75 -10.05 23.67
N PRO A 102 25.81 -9.01 22.78
CA PRO A 102 24.69 -8.64 21.94
C PRO A 102 24.19 -9.83 21.14
N ARG A 103 22.89 -10.13 21.19
CA ARG A 103 22.30 -11.22 20.43
C ARG A 103 22.34 -10.87 18.95
N GLN A 104 22.71 -11.80 18.10
CA GLN A 104 22.62 -11.63 16.65
C GLN A 104 21.14 -11.42 16.25
N ARG A 105 20.85 -10.35 15.51
CA ARG A 105 19.51 -9.96 15.00
C ARG A 105 18.57 -9.30 16.01
N GLU A 106 19.07 -8.62 17.02
CA GLU A 106 18.25 -7.76 17.88
C GLU A 106 17.87 -6.46 17.15
N ILE A 107 16.67 -5.97 17.44
CA ILE A 107 16.22 -4.69 16.94
C ILE A 107 16.46 -3.64 18.02
N LEU A 108 17.21 -2.60 17.64
CA LEU A 108 17.61 -1.51 18.50
C LEU A 108 16.77 -0.27 18.15
N ILE A 109 16.06 0.29 19.13
CA ILE A 109 15.09 1.36 18.86
C ILE A 109 15.80 2.62 18.36
N ALA A 110 16.88 3.07 19.00
CA ALA A 110 17.56 4.28 18.59
C ALA A 110 18.26 4.12 17.24
N LYS A 111 18.82 2.95 16.96
CA LYS A 111 19.56 2.70 15.72
C LYS A 111 18.65 2.45 14.51
N HIS A 112 17.56 1.68 14.72
CA HIS A 112 16.76 1.15 13.62
C HIS A 112 15.39 1.82 13.46
N ILE A 113 14.92 2.60 14.44
CA ILE A 113 13.59 3.24 14.41
C ILE A 113 13.69 4.76 14.49
N LEU A 114 14.51 5.29 15.40
CA LEU A 114 14.64 6.73 15.59
C LEU A 114 15.25 7.39 14.34
N ASP A 115 14.70 8.53 13.92
CA ASP A 115 15.09 9.26 12.71
C ASP A 115 14.78 8.56 11.37
N ARG A 116 14.14 7.38 11.40
CA ARG A 116 13.75 6.64 10.20
C ARG A 116 12.39 7.10 9.70
N GLN A 117 12.16 6.84 8.40
CA GLN A 117 10.84 6.97 7.80
C GLN A 117 10.04 5.70 8.06
N ILE A 118 8.77 5.89 8.33
CA ILE A 118 7.80 4.82 8.57
C ILE A 118 6.47 5.20 7.93
N VAL A 119 5.63 4.21 7.67
CA VAL A 119 4.28 4.43 7.18
C VAL A 119 3.30 4.48 8.35
N ASP A 120 2.49 5.53 8.40
CA ASP A 120 1.30 5.65 9.24
C ASP A 120 0.11 5.12 8.44
N VAL A 121 -0.22 3.84 8.60
CA VAL A 121 -1.31 3.20 7.86
C VAL A 121 -2.71 3.73 8.23
N ASN A 122 -2.86 4.40 9.36
CA ASN A 122 -4.13 5.03 9.74
C ASN A 122 -4.30 6.43 9.14
N GLY A 123 -3.21 7.14 8.89
CA GLY A 123 -3.17 8.47 8.29
C GLY A 123 -2.69 8.47 6.83
N VAL A 124 -2.48 7.30 6.25
CA VAL A 124 -2.02 7.09 4.86
C VAL A 124 -0.90 8.08 4.49
N LYS A 125 0.23 8.00 5.21
CA LYS A 125 1.37 8.90 4.95
C LYS A 125 2.67 8.36 5.49
N VAL A 126 3.77 8.75 4.84
CA VAL A 126 5.13 8.52 5.32
C VAL A 126 5.54 9.63 6.29
N VAL A 127 6.03 9.25 7.45
CA VAL A 127 6.43 10.20 8.50
C VAL A 127 7.78 9.82 9.09
N ARG A 128 8.53 10.84 9.56
CA ARG A 128 9.80 10.61 10.24
C ARG A 128 9.58 10.45 11.74
N VAL A 129 10.21 9.43 12.33
CA VAL A 129 10.18 9.18 13.77
C VAL A 129 11.09 10.18 14.48
N ASN A 130 10.50 11.08 15.24
CA ASN A 130 11.24 12.09 16.02
C ASN A 130 11.54 11.62 17.44
N ASP A 131 10.68 10.76 18.02
CA ASP A 131 10.88 10.13 19.33
C ASP A 131 10.01 8.87 19.44
N VAL A 132 10.25 8.04 20.45
CA VAL A 132 9.50 6.80 20.70
C VAL A 132 8.93 6.82 22.11
N GLN A 133 7.62 6.62 22.23
CA GLN A 133 6.94 6.52 23.52
C GLN A 133 6.96 5.10 24.02
N LEU A 134 7.48 4.93 25.21
CA LEU A 134 7.60 3.66 25.93
C LEU A 134 6.71 3.68 27.17
N GLY A 135 6.25 2.51 27.60
CA GLY A 135 5.47 2.40 28.82
C GLY A 135 5.25 0.97 29.27
N GLN A 136 4.74 0.83 30.48
CA GLN A 136 4.40 -0.45 31.05
C GLN A 136 2.98 -0.86 30.65
N VAL A 137 2.88 -2.07 30.09
CA VAL A 137 1.61 -2.71 29.74
C VAL A 137 1.60 -4.07 30.41
N ASN A 138 0.67 -4.27 31.35
CA ASN A 138 0.69 -5.41 32.24
C ASN A 138 2.06 -5.52 32.95
N ASP A 139 2.73 -6.66 32.86
CA ASP A 139 4.05 -6.88 33.47
C ASP A 139 5.23 -6.62 32.52
N HIS A 140 4.96 -6.09 31.31
CA HIS A 140 5.98 -5.84 30.29
C HIS A 140 6.17 -4.35 30.01
N PHE A 141 7.42 -3.95 29.75
CA PHE A 141 7.75 -2.62 29.28
C PHE A 141 7.92 -2.67 27.76
N GLY A 142 7.20 -1.82 27.04
CA GLY A 142 7.13 -1.92 25.57
C GLY A 142 7.00 -0.58 24.84
N VAL A 143 7.03 -0.65 23.52
CA VAL A 143 6.85 0.47 22.61
C VAL A 143 5.37 0.71 22.38
N LEU A 144 4.84 1.86 22.83
CA LEU A 144 3.42 2.19 22.76
C LEU A 144 3.05 2.96 21.52
N ALA A 145 3.88 3.97 21.18
CA ALA A 145 3.63 4.88 20.07
C ALA A 145 4.95 5.52 19.62
N ILE A 146 4.91 6.11 18.44
CA ILE A 146 5.97 6.97 17.92
C ILE A 146 5.52 8.42 17.93
N ASP A 147 6.45 9.33 18.16
CA ASP A 147 6.21 10.78 18.08
C ASP A 147 6.81 11.32 16.78
N VAL A 148 5.94 11.77 15.89
CA VAL A 148 6.30 12.36 14.59
C VAL A 148 6.21 13.90 14.63
N GLY A 149 5.79 14.45 15.76
CA GLY A 149 5.61 15.89 15.96
C GLY A 149 6.91 16.60 16.32
N PHE A 150 6.91 17.93 16.11
CA PHE A 150 8.03 18.80 16.48
C PHE A 150 8.39 18.74 17.98
N GLY A 151 7.43 18.32 18.83
CA GLY A 151 7.65 18.10 20.25
C GLY A 151 8.69 17.03 20.57
N GLY A 152 8.75 15.94 19.77
CA GLY A 152 9.77 14.89 19.89
C GLY A 152 11.19 15.45 19.64
N LEU A 153 11.33 16.24 18.58
CA LEU A 153 12.61 16.87 18.26
C LEU A 153 13.07 17.84 19.37
N LEU A 154 12.16 18.66 19.91
CA LEU A 154 12.48 19.58 21.01
C LEU A 154 12.93 18.85 22.29
N ARG A 155 12.30 17.72 22.64
CA ARG A 155 12.74 16.89 23.78
C ARG A 155 14.16 16.38 23.59
N ARG A 156 14.52 15.92 22.40
CA ARG A 156 15.88 15.47 22.06
C ARG A 156 16.93 16.57 22.16
N LEU A 157 16.52 17.82 21.89
CA LEU A 157 17.38 19.01 22.04
C LEU A 157 17.42 19.54 23.48
N GLY A 158 16.78 18.87 24.44
CA GLY A 158 16.80 19.24 25.87
C GLY A 158 15.76 20.30 26.28
N PHE A 159 14.86 20.69 25.40
CA PHE A 159 13.77 21.60 25.70
C PHE A 159 12.59 20.87 26.36
N GLY A 160 12.69 20.62 27.65
CA GLY A 160 11.85 19.69 28.44
C GLY A 160 10.36 20.04 28.63
N LYS A 161 9.81 21.07 27.98
CA LYS A 161 8.40 21.45 28.03
C LYS A 161 7.76 21.47 26.62
N ALA A 162 8.08 20.48 25.80
CA ALA A 162 7.45 20.38 24.49
C ALA A 162 5.96 20.03 24.63
N ARG A 163 5.10 20.72 23.86
CA ARG A 163 3.67 20.44 23.70
C ARG A 163 3.45 18.98 23.35
N LYS A 164 2.23 18.44 23.63
CA LYS A 164 1.81 17.10 23.20
C LYS A 164 2.25 16.87 21.76
N GLY A 165 3.12 15.87 21.55
CA GLY A 165 3.58 15.46 20.23
C GLY A 165 2.44 14.85 19.41
N SER A 166 2.60 14.77 18.11
CA SER A 166 1.72 13.98 17.26
C SER A 166 2.13 12.52 17.43
N LEU A 167 1.34 11.76 18.19
CA LEU A 167 1.61 10.36 18.52
C LEU A 167 0.84 9.44 17.57
N ILE A 168 1.54 8.54 16.93
CA ILE A 168 0.97 7.43 16.16
C ILE A 168 1.12 6.17 16.99
N PRO A 169 0.01 5.50 17.40
CA PRO A 169 0.08 4.23 18.12
C PRO A 169 0.86 3.19 17.31
N TRP A 170 1.68 2.37 18.00
CA TRP A 170 2.55 1.39 17.35
C TRP A 170 1.83 0.45 16.36
N ARG A 171 0.60 0.07 16.64
CA ARG A 171 -0.22 -0.80 15.80
C ARG A 171 -0.53 -0.22 14.39
N TYR A 172 -0.35 1.08 14.17
CA TYR A 172 -0.53 1.76 12.89
C TYR A 172 0.80 2.11 12.21
N VAL A 173 1.90 1.54 12.70
CA VAL A 173 3.25 1.80 12.22
C VAL A 173 3.74 0.63 11.38
N THR A 174 4.11 0.88 10.14
CA THR A 174 4.80 -0.08 9.28
C THR A 174 6.17 0.47 8.91
N THR A 175 7.19 -0.38 8.96
CA THR A 175 8.57 0.00 8.65
C THR A 175 8.87 -0.31 7.17
N LEU A 176 9.55 0.61 6.50
CA LEU A 176 9.97 0.47 5.10
C LEU A 176 11.30 -0.30 4.95
N GLU A 177 12.02 -0.56 6.05
CA GLU A 177 13.33 -1.22 5.97
C GLU A 177 13.23 -2.76 5.94
N PRO A 178 13.83 -3.42 4.93
CA PRO A 178 13.96 -4.87 4.91
C PRO A 178 14.71 -5.38 6.15
N GLY A 179 14.11 -6.33 6.88
CA GLY A 179 14.69 -6.92 8.08
C GLY A 179 14.14 -6.40 9.40
N LEU A 180 13.37 -5.30 9.39
CA LEU A 180 12.57 -4.85 10.54
C LEU A 180 11.14 -5.42 10.53
N ASP A 181 10.75 -6.14 9.49
CA ASP A 181 9.46 -6.82 9.31
C ASP A 181 9.06 -7.68 10.52
N ARG A 182 10.03 -8.05 11.34
CA ARG A 182 9.79 -8.84 12.58
C ARG A 182 9.23 -8.03 13.74
N LEU A 183 9.34 -6.69 13.73
CA LEU A 183 8.72 -5.82 14.73
C LEU A 183 7.26 -5.49 14.41
N THR A 184 6.89 -5.55 13.15
CA THR A 184 5.53 -5.29 12.66
C THR A 184 4.69 -6.57 12.64
N LEU A 185 4.74 -7.36 13.70
CA LEU A 185 4.14 -8.70 13.77
C LEU A 185 2.61 -8.73 13.68
N THR A 186 1.96 -7.59 13.69
CA THR A 186 0.50 -7.54 13.53
C THR A 186 0.06 -6.86 12.23
N MET A 187 0.97 -6.18 11.54
CA MET A 187 0.72 -5.57 10.23
C MET A 187 1.85 -5.94 9.25
N THR A 188 1.94 -7.22 8.97
CA THR A 188 2.81 -7.82 7.95
C THR A 188 2.38 -7.41 6.54
N ARG A 189 3.13 -7.85 5.52
CA ARG A 189 2.75 -7.84 4.08
C ARG A 189 1.25 -7.94 3.84
N LYS A 190 0.54 -8.72 4.65
CA LYS A 190 -0.91 -8.88 4.60
C LYS A 190 -1.69 -7.57 4.82
N SER A 191 -1.26 -6.67 5.70
CA SER A 191 -1.95 -5.39 5.92
C SER A 191 -1.65 -4.35 4.84
N LEU A 192 -0.47 -4.40 4.21
CA LEU A 192 -0.16 -3.56 3.05
C LEU A 192 -0.92 -4.07 1.83
N ALA A 193 -0.99 -5.38 1.63
CA ALA A 193 -1.79 -6.00 0.58
C ALA A 193 -3.32 -5.86 0.80
N GLU A 194 -3.78 -5.60 2.02
CA GLU A 194 -5.18 -5.31 2.34
C GLU A 194 -5.53 -3.81 2.22
N MET A 195 -4.56 -2.93 1.95
CA MET A 195 -4.82 -1.51 1.67
C MET A 195 -5.33 -1.33 0.24
N HIS A 196 -6.14 -0.28 0.05
CA HIS A 196 -6.58 0.07 -1.29
C HIS A 196 -5.36 0.48 -2.15
N PRO A 197 -5.26 0.03 -3.43
CA PRO A 197 -4.13 0.35 -4.30
C PRO A 197 -3.79 1.84 -4.36
N VAL A 198 -4.80 2.73 -4.46
CA VAL A 198 -4.65 4.20 -4.43
C VAL A 198 -3.90 4.69 -3.17
N ASP A 199 -4.25 4.16 -1.98
CA ASP A 199 -3.60 4.55 -0.72
C ASP A 199 -2.13 4.09 -0.69
N MET A 200 -1.84 2.93 -1.26
CA MET A 200 -0.48 2.41 -1.41
C MET A 200 0.33 3.24 -2.41
N ALA A 201 -0.24 3.63 -3.54
CA ALA A 201 0.40 4.51 -4.51
C ALA A 201 0.75 5.87 -3.89
N GLU A 202 -0.16 6.46 -3.06
CA GLU A 202 0.13 7.69 -2.34
C GLU A 202 1.31 7.53 -1.35
N ILE A 203 1.37 6.44 -0.61
CA ILE A 203 2.50 6.12 0.27
C ILE A 203 3.80 5.98 -0.54
N LEU A 204 3.76 5.22 -1.64
CA LEU A 204 4.91 5.03 -2.52
C LEU A 204 5.40 6.34 -3.13
N SER A 205 4.51 7.27 -3.45
CA SER A 205 4.89 8.59 -3.97
C SER A 205 5.77 9.40 -3.01
N GLN A 206 5.76 9.09 -1.72
CA GLN A 206 6.47 9.81 -0.66
C GLN A 206 7.83 9.18 -0.27
N VAL A 207 8.19 8.04 -0.85
CA VAL A 207 9.45 7.33 -0.57
C VAL A 207 10.40 7.39 -1.78
N SER A 208 11.67 7.04 -1.57
CA SER A 208 12.65 7.03 -2.66
C SER A 208 12.37 5.93 -3.68
N MET A 209 12.84 6.08 -4.93
CA MET A 209 12.67 5.09 -5.99
C MET A 209 13.16 3.69 -5.57
N GLN A 210 14.33 3.59 -4.94
CA GLN A 210 14.85 2.31 -4.45
C GLN A 210 13.93 1.63 -3.43
N GLU A 211 13.30 2.42 -2.55
CA GLU A 211 12.34 1.89 -1.57
C GLU A 211 11.04 1.45 -2.25
N ARG A 212 10.55 2.20 -3.26
CA ARG A 212 9.37 1.81 -4.06
C ARG A 212 9.57 0.47 -4.74
N THR A 213 10.64 0.36 -5.54
CA THR A 213 10.97 -0.87 -6.26
C THR A 213 11.14 -2.06 -5.31
N ALA A 214 11.81 -1.85 -4.15
CA ALA A 214 12.00 -2.91 -3.16
C ALA A 214 10.69 -3.37 -2.51
N LEU A 215 9.76 -2.44 -2.23
CA LEU A 215 8.45 -2.76 -1.67
C LEU A 215 7.58 -3.52 -2.67
N LEU A 216 7.45 -3.00 -3.89
CA LEU A 216 6.65 -3.63 -4.95
C LEU A 216 7.20 -5.00 -5.33
N SER A 217 8.54 -5.14 -5.43
CA SER A 217 9.18 -6.44 -5.69
C SER A 217 8.97 -7.47 -4.57
N ALA A 218 8.54 -7.05 -3.39
CA ALA A 218 8.25 -7.93 -2.26
C ALA A 218 6.78 -8.35 -2.17
N LEU A 219 5.88 -7.75 -2.95
CA LEU A 219 4.47 -8.11 -3.07
C LEU A 219 4.28 -9.24 -4.09
N ASP A 220 3.09 -9.84 -4.10
CA ASP A 220 2.64 -10.68 -5.19
C ASP A 220 2.38 -9.84 -6.44
N GLU A 221 2.31 -10.48 -7.57
CA GLU A 221 2.27 -9.85 -8.89
C GLU A 221 0.95 -9.08 -9.10
N GLU A 222 -0.19 -9.65 -8.68
CA GLU A 222 -1.52 -9.04 -8.75
C GLU A 222 -1.58 -7.74 -7.93
N THR A 223 -1.23 -7.80 -6.64
CA THR A 223 -1.18 -6.60 -5.77
C THR A 223 -0.19 -5.55 -6.28
N ALA A 224 0.95 -5.97 -6.86
CA ALA A 224 1.92 -5.04 -7.41
C ALA A 224 1.40 -4.37 -8.69
N GLY A 225 0.69 -5.09 -9.55
CA GLY A 225 0.03 -4.59 -10.75
C GLY A 225 -0.98 -3.50 -10.40
N ASP A 226 -1.95 -3.82 -9.53
CA ASP A 226 -2.97 -2.89 -9.05
C ASP A 226 -2.38 -1.57 -8.51
N ILE A 227 -1.28 -1.66 -7.74
CA ILE A 227 -0.64 -0.48 -7.16
C ILE A 227 0.11 0.34 -8.21
N ILE A 228 0.76 -0.33 -9.17
CA ILE A 228 1.52 0.34 -10.23
C ILE A 228 0.57 1.07 -11.18
N GLY A 229 -0.60 0.50 -11.51
CA GLY A 229 -1.65 1.15 -12.27
C GLY A 229 -2.15 2.46 -11.67
N GLU A 230 -2.10 2.61 -10.36
CA GLU A 230 -2.49 3.85 -9.66
C GLU A 230 -1.35 4.91 -9.58
N LEU A 231 -0.16 4.63 -10.11
CA LEU A 231 0.94 5.60 -10.20
C LEU A 231 0.84 6.41 -11.50
N ASP A 232 1.60 7.50 -11.57
CA ASP A 232 1.80 8.18 -12.86
C ASP A 232 2.70 7.33 -13.79
N ASP A 233 2.42 7.38 -15.10
CA ASP A 233 3.05 6.52 -16.11
C ASP A 233 4.57 6.61 -16.08
N GLU A 234 5.15 7.81 -15.94
CA GLU A 234 6.60 8.03 -15.84
C GLU A 234 7.20 7.33 -14.59
N THR A 235 6.48 7.33 -13.47
CA THR A 235 6.92 6.66 -12.24
C THR A 235 6.75 5.15 -12.36
N ALA A 236 5.62 4.68 -12.90
CA ALA A 236 5.35 3.28 -13.17
C ALA A 236 6.40 2.67 -14.09
N ALA A 237 6.67 3.32 -15.23
CA ALA A 237 7.70 2.90 -16.17
C ALA A 237 9.12 2.83 -15.54
N LYS A 238 9.49 3.79 -14.69
CA LYS A 238 10.77 3.74 -13.97
C LYS A 238 10.86 2.55 -13.03
N ILE A 239 9.79 2.22 -12.33
CA ILE A 239 9.74 1.08 -11.40
C ILE A 239 9.87 -0.23 -12.20
N ILE A 240 9.06 -0.40 -13.23
CA ILE A 240 9.09 -1.57 -14.12
C ILE A 240 10.46 -1.73 -14.78
N ASN A 241 11.10 -0.64 -15.19
CA ASN A 241 12.46 -0.68 -15.76
C ASN A 241 13.54 -1.17 -14.79
N GLU A 242 13.38 -0.90 -13.48
CA GLU A 242 14.30 -1.31 -12.41
C GLU A 242 14.03 -2.71 -11.86
N MET A 243 12.86 -3.30 -12.13
CA MET A 243 12.51 -4.66 -11.70
C MET A 243 13.25 -5.72 -12.51
N GLU A 244 13.38 -6.90 -11.93
CA GLU A 244 13.86 -8.09 -12.67
C GLU A 244 12.90 -8.38 -13.84
N PRO A 245 13.40 -8.65 -15.06
CA PRO A 245 12.56 -8.71 -16.26
C PRO A 245 11.42 -9.74 -16.21
N GLU A 246 11.63 -10.89 -15.59
CA GLU A 246 10.59 -11.88 -15.40
C GLU A 246 9.45 -11.32 -14.54
N LYS A 247 9.79 -10.80 -13.36
CA LYS A 247 8.80 -10.24 -12.46
C LYS A 247 8.10 -9.00 -13.04
N ALA A 248 8.81 -8.19 -13.81
CA ALA A 248 8.21 -7.04 -14.48
C ALA A 248 7.17 -7.46 -15.52
N ALA A 249 7.41 -8.55 -16.26
CA ALA A 249 6.44 -9.12 -17.19
C ALA A 249 5.22 -9.67 -16.45
N ASP A 250 5.43 -10.49 -15.40
CA ASP A 250 4.36 -11.05 -14.59
C ASP A 250 3.48 -9.95 -13.96
N VAL A 251 4.06 -8.82 -13.54
CA VAL A 251 3.33 -7.67 -13.00
C VAL A 251 2.50 -6.98 -14.09
N LEU A 252 3.06 -6.77 -15.29
CA LEU A 252 2.36 -6.16 -16.42
C LEU A 252 1.16 -7.01 -16.89
N GLU A 253 1.25 -8.32 -16.81
CA GLU A 253 0.16 -9.25 -17.10
C GLU A 253 -1.04 -9.13 -16.16
N HIS A 254 -0.80 -8.62 -14.92
CA HIS A 254 -1.85 -8.42 -13.91
C HIS A 254 -2.37 -6.98 -13.87
N MET A 255 -1.86 -6.10 -14.72
CA MET A 255 -2.39 -4.75 -14.88
C MET A 255 -3.56 -4.75 -15.89
N ALA A 256 -4.39 -3.71 -15.86
CA ALA A 256 -5.33 -3.48 -16.95
C ALA A 256 -4.56 -3.31 -18.26
N PRO A 257 -5.03 -3.86 -19.39
CA PRO A 257 -4.29 -3.85 -20.66
C PRO A 257 -3.87 -2.45 -21.14
N ASP A 258 -4.73 -1.44 -20.96
CA ASP A 258 -4.45 -0.04 -21.30
C ASP A 258 -3.35 0.55 -20.37
N GLU A 259 -3.42 0.30 -19.07
CA GLU A 259 -2.38 0.73 -18.12
C GLU A 259 -1.02 0.07 -18.43
N ALA A 260 -1.03 -1.22 -18.77
CA ALA A 260 0.19 -1.92 -19.19
C ALA A 260 0.77 -1.34 -20.49
N ALA A 261 -0.11 -0.93 -21.44
CA ALA A 261 0.31 -0.29 -22.69
C ALA A 261 0.91 1.09 -22.42
N ASP A 262 0.31 1.92 -21.57
CA ASP A 262 0.82 3.23 -21.20
C ASP A 262 2.21 3.13 -20.55
N VAL A 263 2.37 2.22 -19.60
CA VAL A 263 3.68 1.96 -18.95
C VAL A 263 4.73 1.48 -19.96
N LEU A 264 4.37 0.59 -20.87
CA LEU A 264 5.29 0.09 -21.89
C LEU A 264 5.64 1.15 -22.93
N GLY A 265 4.69 2.07 -23.25
CA GLY A 265 4.91 3.21 -24.14
C GLY A 265 5.96 4.17 -23.60
N ASP A 266 6.02 4.37 -22.29
CA ASP A 266 7.01 5.22 -21.62
C ASP A 266 8.38 4.54 -21.41
N LEU A 267 8.49 3.24 -21.70
CA LEU A 267 9.76 2.52 -21.61
C LEU A 267 10.66 2.70 -22.87
N PRO A 268 11.98 2.54 -22.72
CA PRO A 268 12.85 2.41 -23.89
C PRO A 268 12.41 1.23 -24.76
N GLU A 269 12.29 1.42 -26.08
CA GLU A 269 11.79 0.44 -27.06
C GLU A 269 12.35 -0.99 -26.87
N LYS A 270 13.66 -1.10 -26.61
CA LYS A 270 14.32 -2.39 -26.36
C LYS A 270 13.78 -3.10 -25.11
N LYS A 271 13.45 -2.31 -24.07
CA LYS A 271 12.95 -2.86 -22.82
C LYS A 271 11.48 -3.28 -22.98
N ALA A 272 10.66 -2.47 -23.63
CA ALA A 272 9.28 -2.82 -23.94
C ALA A 272 9.19 -4.12 -24.75
N VAL A 273 9.99 -4.25 -25.82
CA VAL A 273 10.06 -5.49 -26.62
C VAL A 273 10.55 -6.68 -25.79
N GLU A 274 11.53 -6.49 -24.89
CA GLU A 274 12.01 -7.54 -23.99
C GLU A 274 10.86 -8.02 -23.07
N LEU A 275 10.12 -7.12 -22.44
CA LEU A 275 9.04 -7.46 -21.52
C LEU A 275 7.88 -8.14 -22.26
N LEU A 276 7.41 -7.57 -23.36
CA LEU A 276 6.39 -8.19 -24.21
C LEU A 276 6.74 -9.60 -24.71
N SER A 277 8.04 -9.89 -24.84
CA SER A 277 8.49 -11.23 -25.24
C SER A 277 8.49 -12.25 -24.11
N ARG A 278 8.35 -11.77 -22.84
CA ARG A 278 8.31 -12.61 -21.63
C ARG A 278 6.90 -12.81 -21.11
N MET A 279 6.00 -11.91 -21.45
CA MET A 279 4.57 -12.01 -21.14
C MET A 279 3.94 -13.23 -21.82
N GLU A 280 2.86 -13.74 -21.25
CA GLU A 280 2.03 -14.73 -21.90
C GLU A 280 1.53 -14.20 -23.25
N LYS A 281 1.26 -15.12 -24.18
CA LYS A 281 1.08 -14.72 -25.57
C LYS A 281 -0.21 -13.91 -25.80
N GLU A 282 -1.26 -14.25 -25.06
CA GLU A 282 -2.58 -13.64 -25.21
C GLU A 282 -2.52 -12.20 -24.70
N GLU A 283 -2.03 -11.98 -23.48
CA GLU A 283 -1.86 -10.67 -22.86
C GLU A 283 -0.88 -9.77 -23.65
N ALA A 284 0.23 -10.35 -24.13
CA ALA A 284 1.18 -9.59 -24.96
C ALA A 284 0.60 -9.17 -26.31
N GLU A 285 -0.35 -9.92 -26.90
CA GLU A 285 -1.04 -9.54 -28.14
C GLU A 285 -2.01 -8.38 -27.88
N GLU A 286 -2.79 -8.42 -26.80
CA GLU A 286 -3.71 -7.35 -26.39
C GLU A 286 -2.98 -6.02 -26.17
N VAL A 287 -1.92 -6.05 -25.38
CA VAL A 287 -1.12 -4.83 -25.11
C VAL A 287 -0.46 -4.29 -26.39
N ARG A 288 -0.02 -5.17 -27.33
CA ARG A 288 0.54 -4.71 -28.61
C ARG A 288 -0.50 -4.01 -29.48
N GLU A 289 -1.74 -4.51 -29.51
CA GLU A 289 -2.82 -3.89 -30.27
C GLU A 289 -3.09 -2.47 -29.72
N LEU A 290 -3.07 -2.29 -28.39
CA LEU A 290 -3.25 -0.97 -27.77
C LEU A 290 -2.10 -0.02 -28.12
N LEU A 291 -0.86 -0.46 -28.09
CA LEU A 291 0.33 0.31 -28.45
C LEU A 291 0.35 0.80 -29.93
N GLU A 292 -0.47 0.22 -30.82
CA GLU A 292 -0.58 0.67 -32.21
C GLU A 292 -1.41 1.97 -32.36
N HIS A 293 -2.16 2.37 -31.32
CA HIS A 293 -3.02 3.55 -31.33
C HIS A 293 -2.29 4.79 -30.80
N ASP A 294 -2.71 5.96 -31.27
CA ASP A 294 -2.21 7.25 -30.79
C ASP A 294 -2.86 7.57 -29.43
N GLU A 295 -2.07 7.96 -28.44
CA GLU A 295 -2.51 8.28 -27.07
C GLU A 295 -3.61 9.36 -27.00
N ASP A 296 -3.72 10.24 -28.00
CA ASP A 296 -4.72 11.31 -28.06
C ASP A 296 -6.03 10.87 -28.72
N THR A 297 -6.18 9.59 -29.06
CA THR A 297 -7.37 9.03 -29.71
C THR A 297 -8.19 8.12 -28.80
N ALA A 298 -9.38 7.75 -29.27
CA ALA A 298 -10.23 6.76 -28.59
C ALA A 298 -9.52 5.39 -28.47
N GLY A 299 -8.74 5.01 -29.48
CA GLY A 299 -7.95 3.78 -29.46
C GLY A 299 -6.86 3.80 -28.39
N GLY A 300 -6.24 4.95 -28.11
CA GLY A 300 -5.23 5.08 -27.06
C GLY A 300 -5.82 5.21 -25.65
N LEU A 301 -7.13 5.41 -25.50
CA LEU A 301 -7.81 5.45 -24.20
C LEU A 301 -8.56 4.16 -23.87
N MET A 302 -8.72 3.25 -24.84
CA MET A 302 -9.56 2.07 -24.65
C MET A 302 -8.83 0.97 -23.90
N THR A 303 -9.60 0.21 -23.13
CA THR A 303 -9.19 -1.09 -22.61
C THR A 303 -9.79 -2.22 -23.42
N THR A 304 -9.11 -3.36 -23.50
CA THR A 304 -9.63 -4.60 -24.08
C THR A 304 -10.38 -5.45 -23.06
N ASP A 305 -10.44 -5.03 -21.79
CA ASP A 305 -11.18 -5.72 -20.73
C ASP A 305 -12.68 -5.45 -20.80
N TYR A 306 -13.36 -6.20 -21.69
CA TYR A 306 -14.81 -6.13 -21.86
C TYR A 306 -15.40 -7.51 -22.16
N VAL A 307 -16.72 -7.64 -21.96
CA VAL A 307 -17.44 -8.88 -22.26
C VAL A 307 -18.35 -8.75 -23.45
N CYS A 308 -18.26 -9.69 -24.39
CA CYS A 308 -19.15 -9.78 -25.54
C CYS A 308 -19.78 -11.17 -25.64
N PHE A 309 -21.00 -11.21 -26.19
CA PHE A 309 -21.76 -12.45 -26.35
C PHE A 309 -22.50 -12.45 -27.69
N PRO A 310 -22.75 -13.61 -28.32
CA PRO A 310 -23.55 -13.71 -29.51
C PRO A 310 -25.05 -13.45 -29.23
N PRO A 311 -25.81 -12.96 -30.24
CA PRO A 311 -27.19 -12.50 -30.05
C PRO A 311 -28.20 -13.61 -29.73
N ASP A 312 -27.90 -14.85 -30.02
CA ASP A 312 -28.73 -16.04 -29.81
C ASP A 312 -28.57 -16.70 -28.44
N MET A 313 -27.62 -16.22 -27.61
CA MET A 313 -27.53 -16.69 -26.23
C MET A 313 -28.71 -16.16 -25.38
N THR A 314 -29.17 -17.03 -24.48
CA THR A 314 -30.22 -16.67 -23.52
C THR A 314 -29.65 -15.94 -22.30
N ALA A 315 -30.47 -15.13 -21.64
CA ALA A 315 -30.06 -14.42 -20.41
C ALA A 315 -29.55 -15.38 -19.31
N GLU A 316 -30.11 -16.59 -19.21
CA GLU A 316 -29.66 -17.60 -18.24
C GLU A 316 -28.25 -18.13 -18.58
N GLU A 317 -27.96 -18.37 -19.85
CA GLU A 317 -26.63 -18.81 -20.31
C GLU A 317 -25.60 -17.72 -20.07
N VAL A 318 -25.88 -16.47 -20.46
CA VAL A 318 -24.99 -15.32 -20.22
C VAL A 318 -24.71 -15.12 -18.74
N MET A 319 -25.75 -15.17 -17.87
CA MET A 319 -25.56 -15.08 -16.42
C MET A 319 -24.70 -16.20 -15.84
N LYS A 320 -24.66 -17.35 -16.47
CA LYS A 320 -23.80 -18.46 -16.07
C LYS A 320 -22.35 -18.22 -16.47
N GLU A 321 -22.14 -17.81 -17.72
CA GLU A 321 -20.80 -17.45 -18.22
C GLU A 321 -20.19 -16.27 -17.44
N LEU A 322 -20.95 -15.21 -17.20
CA LEU A 322 -20.51 -14.08 -16.41
C LEU A 322 -19.99 -14.45 -15.00
N ARG A 323 -20.57 -15.47 -14.36
CA ARG A 323 -20.08 -15.93 -13.06
C ARG A 323 -18.72 -16.62 -13.13
N LEU A 324 -18.33 -17.09 -14.30
CA LEU A 324 -17.02 -17.69 -14.53
C LEU A 324 -15.99 -16.63 -14.91
N LEU A 325 -16.39 -15.62 -15.68
CA LEU A 325 -15.51 -14.55 -16.17
C LEU A 325 -15.33 -13.39 -15.17
N ALA A 326 -16.36 -13.10 -14.36
CA ALA A 326 -16.36 -11.94 -13.47
C ALA A 326 -15.22 -11.85 -12.43
N PRO A 327 -14.56 -12.93 -11.98
CA PRO A 327 -13.39 -12.81 -11.12
C PRO A 327 -12.18 -12.15 -11.80
N ASP A 328 -12.08 -12.26 -13.12
CA ASP A 328 -10.93 -11.83 -13.91
C ASP A 328 -11.18 -10.49 -14.63
N ILE A 329 -12.35 -9.88 -14.45
CA ILE A 329 -12.73 -8.61 -15.09
C ILE A 329 -12.98 -7.55 -14.04
N GLU A 330 -12.28 -6.44 -14.11
CA GLU A 330 -12.33 -5.37 -13.12
C GLU A 330 -13.73 -4.76 -13.01
N MET A 331 -14.37 -4.41 -14.13
CA MET A 331 -15.66 -3.73 -14.15
C MET A 331 -16.59 -4.20 -15.28
N ILE A 332 -17.78 -4.65 -14.94
CA ILE A 332 -18.83 -5.04 -15.91
C ILE A 332 -19.99 -4.07 -15.83
N TYR A 333 -19.95 -2.98 -16.58
CA TYR A 333 -21.08 -2.04 -16.68
C TYR A 333 -22.09 -2.47 -17.74
N TYR A 334 -21.59 -2.88 -18.90
CA TYR A 334 -22.34 -3.26 -20.07
C TYR A 334 -21.84 -4.59 -20.62
N LEU A 335 -22.73 -5.29 -21.32
CA LEU A 335 -22.45 -6.45 -22.11
C LEU A 335 -22.64 -6.07 -23.58
N TYR A 336 -21.70 -6.42 -24.42
CA TYR A 336 -21.76 -6.12 -25.84
C TYR A 336 -22.23 -7.35 -26.61
N VAL A 337 -23.11 -7.11 -27.57
CA VAL A 337 -23.66 -8.17 -28.41
C VAL A 337 -23.05 -8.05 -29.80
N VAL A 338 -22.34 -9.08 -30.23
CA VAL A 338 -21.59 -9.08 -31.48
C VAL A 338 -22.01 -10.23 -32.39
N ASP A 339 -21.81 -10.09 -33.69
CA ASP A 339 -21.98 -11.18 -34.64
C ASP A 339 -20.71 -12.06 -34.72
N ARG A 340 -20.70 -12.98 -35.66
CA ARG A 340 -19.57 -13.94 -35.85
C ARG A 340 -18.30 -13.24 -36.37
N GLU A 341 -18.43 -12.08 -36.94
CA GLU A 341 -17.36 -11.25 -37.45
C GLU A 341 -16.98 -10.14 -36.45
N GLU A 342 -17.40 -10.28 -35.17
CA GLU A 342 -17.15 -9.35 -34.03
C GLU A 342 -17.75 -7.96 -34.22
N ARG A 343 -18.70 -7.78 -35.15
CA ARG A 343 -19.36 -6.50 -35.34
C ARG A 343 -20.40 -6.24 -34.25
N LEU A 344 -20.38 -5.02 -33.71
CA LEU A 344 -21.24 -4.58 -32.63
C LEU A 344 -22.70 -4.45 -33.08
N LEU A 345 -23.56 -5.35 -32.64
CA LEU A 345 -24.99 -5.37 -32.91
C LEU A 345 -25.80 -4.60 -31.87
N GLY A 346 -25.38 -4.64 -30.61
CA GLY A 346 -26.13 -4.03 -29.54
C GLY A 346 -25.37 -3.99 -28.23
N VAL A 347 -25.98 -3.36 -27.23
CA VAL A 347 -25.47 -3.26 -25.87
C VAL A 347 -26.59 -3.60 -24.88
N LEU A 348 -26.23 -4.16 -23.75
CA LEU A 348 -27.13 -4.55 -22.68
C LEU A 348 -26.51 -4.17 -21.34
N SER A 349 -27.26 -3.49 -20.46
CA SER A 349 -26.77 -3.28 -19.12
C SER A 349 -26.92 -4.53 -18.26
N LEU A 350 -26.03 -4.70 -17.27
CA LEU A 350 -26.17 -5.81 -16.31
C LEU A 350 -27.54 -5.80 -15.60
N LYS A 351 -28.12 -4.61 -15.36
CA LYS A 351 -29.47 -4.46 -14.83
C LYS A 351 -30.53 -5.06 -15.74
N ASP A 352 -30.44 -4.81 -17.06
CA ASP A 352 -31.41 -5.32 -18.00
C ASP A 352 -31.32 -6.84 -18.12
N LEU A 353 -30.11 -7.39 -18.08
CA LEU A 353 -29.89 -8.85 -18.01
C LEU A 353 -30.54 -9.47 -16.78
N ILE A 354 -30.35 -8.87 -15.61
CA ILE A 354 -30.95 -9.36 -14.34
C ILE A 354 -32.48 -9.34 -14.39
N LEU A 355 -33.07 -8.34 -15.05
CA LEU A 355 -34.52 -8.18 -15.15
C LEU A 355 -35.15 -9.00 -16.30
N ALA A 356 -34.35 -9.53 -17.21
CA ALA A 356 -34.80 -10.30 -18.34
C ALA A 356 -35.40 -11.66 -17.94
N SER A 357 -36.29 -12.19 -18.77
CA SER A 357 -36.70 -13.60 -18.63
C SER A 357 -35.49 -14.51 -18.88
N PRO A 358 -35.25 -15.56 -18.06
CA PRO A 358 -34.13 -16.46 -18.24
C PRO A 358 -33.96 -17.05 -19.65
N ARG A 359 -35.08 -17.20 -20.36
CA ARG A 359 -35.11 -17.76 -21.74
C ARG A 359 -35.11 -16.68 -22.82
N ALA A 360 -35.02 -15.42 -22.50
CA ALA A 360 -34.95 -14.37 -23.50
C ALA A 360 -33.57 -14.38 -24.15
N GLU A 361 -33.53 -14.39 -25.46
CA GLU A 361 -32.30 -14.21 -26.22
C GLU A 361 -31.81 -12.77 -26.13
N LEU A 362 -30.48 -12.54 -26.17
CA LEU A 362 -29.89 -11.21 -26.11
C LEU A 362 -30.41 -10.31 -27.23
N ALA A 363 -30.58 -10.82 -28.42
CA ALA A 363 -31.16 -10.10 -29.56
C ALA A 363 -32.54 -9.46 -29.27
N ALA A 364 -33.32 -10.04 -28.36
CA ALA A 364 -34.64 -9.54 -28.00
C ALA A 364 -34.65 -8.45 -26.91
N ILE A 365 -33.55 -8.37 -26.14
CA ILE A 365 -33.47 -7.48 -24.96
C ILE A 365 -32.38 -6.41 -25.08
N MET A 366 -31.45 -6.54 -26.05
CA MET A 366 -30.39 -5.55 -26.26
C MET A 366 -30.93 -4.26 -26.83
N VAL A 367 -30.23 -3.16 -26.55
CA VAL A 367 -30.40 -1.89 -27.24
C VAL A 367 -29.64 -1.94 -28.56
N THR A 368 -30.34 -1.96 -29.65
CA THR A 368 -29.75 -1.95 -30.99
C THR A 368 -29.18 -0.59 -31.35
N ASN A 369 -28.14 -0.53 -32.20
CA ASN A 369 -27.45 0.68 -32.59
C ASN A 369 -26.97 1.53 -31.40
N PRO A 370 -26.10 0.95 -30.52
CA PRO A 370 -25.56 1.64 -29.36
C PRO A 370 -24.74 2.88 -29.80
N LYS A 371 -24.54 3.79 -28.84
CA LYS A 371 -23.53 4.84 -29.01
C LYS A 371 -22.16 4.17 -29.01
N LYS A 372 -21.32 4.55 -29.94
CA LYS A 372 -19.98 4.05 -30.15
C LYS A 372 -19.09 5.15 -30.70
N VAL A 373 -17.80 4.98 -30.61
CA VAL A 373 -16.76 5.85 -31.17
C VAL A 373 -15.83 5.03 -32.07
N PHE A 374 -15.22 5.69 -33.04
CA PHE A 374 -14.15 5.04 -33.80
C PHE A 374 -12.80 5.21 -33.12
N ALA A 375 -11.93 4.21 -33.25
CA ALA A 375 -10.61 4.24 -32.61
C ALA A 375 -9.77 5.47 -32.95
N THR A 376 -10.03 6.11 -34.09
CA THR A 376 -9.35 7.32 -34.56
C THR A 376 -9.99 8.64 -34.10
N GLU A 377 -11.09 8.60 -33.34
CA GLU A 377 -11.75 9.83 -32.84
C GLU A 377 -10.92 10.46 -31.72
N ASP A 378 -10.92 11.80 -31.66
CA ASP A 378 -10.22 12.57 -30.62
C ASP A 378 -10.84 12.32 -29.23
N LYS A 379 -10.02 12.14 -28.23
CA LYS A 379 -10.44 11.87 -26.84
C LYS A 379 -11.40 12.89 -26.25
N LYS A 380 -11.42 14.14 -26.73
CA LYS A 380 -12.40 15.15 -26.30
C LYS A 380 -13.80 14.87 -26.86
N GLU A 381 -13.89 14.36 -28.07
CA GLU A 381 -15.17 13.96 -28.67
C GLU A 381 -15.77 12.78 -27.90
N VAL A 382 -14.89 11.83 -27.46
CA VAL A 382 -15.28 10.75 -26.57
C VAL A 382 -15.86 11.28 -25.27
N ALA A 383 -15.16 12.21 -24.59
CA ALA A 383 -15.62 12.81 -23.35
C ALA A 383 -16.96 13.55 -23.51
N GLU A 384 -17.15 14.29 -24.62
CA GLU A 384 -18.42 14.93 -24.91
C GLU A 384 -19.56 13.92 -25.09
N MET A 385 -19.28 12.79 -25.74
CA MET A 385 -20.28 11.74 -25.96
C MET A 385 -20.64 11.03 -24.66
N VAL A 386 -19.65 10.62 -23.85
CA VAL A 386 -19.86 10.00 -22.53
C VAL A 386 -20.68 10.93 -21.63
N SER A 387 -20.31 12.22 -21.54
CA SER A 387 -21.02 13.22 -20.74
C SER A 387 -22.43 13.47 -21.25
N ARG A 388 -22.64 13.64 -22.60
CA ARG A 388 -23.93 13.94 -23.20
C ARG A 388 -24.96 12.85 -22.99
N TYR A 389 -24.56 11.60 -23.09
CA TYR A 389 -25.44 10.43 -22.98
C TYR A 389 -25.42 9.77 -21.61
N ASN A 390 -24.63 10.30 -20.67
CA ASN A 390 -24.46 9.78 -19.32
C ASN A 390 -24.10 8.28 -19.31
N LEU A 391 -23.08 7.93 -20.09
CA LEU A 391 -22.61 6.55 -20.25
C LEU A 391 -21.60 6.22 -19.16
N TYR A 392 -21.56 4.97 -18.72
CA TYR A 392 -20.53 4.43 -17.85
C TYR A 392 -19.35 3.84 -18.61
N ALA A 393 -19.60 3.37 -19.83
CA ALA A 393 -18.59 2.97 -20.78
C ALA A 393 -19.11 3.18 -22.22
N ILE A 394 -18.21 3.37 -23.17
CA ILE A 394 -18.53 3.54 -24.58
C ILE A 394 -17.67 2.59 -25.42
N PRO A 395 -18.26 1.77 -26.30
CA PRO A 395 -17.52 0.86 -27.16
C PRO A 395 -16.76 1.62 -28.25
N VAL A 396 -15.52 1.20 -28.46
CA VAL A 396 -14.64 1.63 -29.55
C VAL A 396 -14.69 0.61 -30.67
N VAL A 397 -14.85 1.07 -31.90
CA VAL A 397 -14.97 0.21 -33.08
C VAL A 397 -14.03 0.63 -34.21
N ASP A 398 -13.78 -0.31 -35.13
CA ASP A 398 -13.09 -0.02 -36.40
C ASP A 398 -14.08 0.48 -37.48
N GLU A 399 -13.57 0.70 -38.72
CA GLU A 399 -14.36 1.14 -39.87
C GLU A 399 -15.42 0.12 -40.33
N GLU A 400 -15.25 -1.16 -39.99
CA GLU A 400 -16.18 -2.26 -40.25
C GLU A 400 -17.16 -2.53 -39.12
N ASP A 401 -17.24 -1.64 -38.12
CA ASP A 401 -18.06 -1.78 -36.91
C ASP A 401 -17.66 -2.94 -35.98
N ARG A 402 -16.45 -3.50 -36.08
CA ARG A 402 -15.96 -4.51 -35.14
C ARG A 402 -15.53 -3.81 -33.84
N ILE A 403 -15.87 -4.41 -32.72
CA ILE A 403 -15.49 -3.89 -31.42
C ILE A 403 -14.00 -4.15 -31.17
N LEU A 404 -13.26 -3.10 -30.83
CA LEU A 404 -11.84 -3.15 -30.51
C LEU A 404 -11.59 -3.07 -29.01
N GLY A 405 -12.45 -2.35 -28.29
CA GLY A 405 -12.31 -2.11 -26.88
C GLY A 405 -13.46 -1.27 -26.33
N ILE A 406 -13.30 -0.82 -25.10
CA ILE A 406 -14.22 0.11 -24.44
C ILE A 406 -13.44 1.23 -23.78
N ILE A 407 -14.06 2.40 -23.58
CA ILE A 407 -13.53 3.47 -22.75
C ILE A 407 -14.49 3.64 -21.58
N THR A 408 -13.99 3.62 -20.37
CA THR A 408 -14.79 3.73 -19.16
C THR A 408 -14.96 5.20 -18.73
N VAL A 409 -15.90 5.49 -17.85
CA VAL A 409 -16.18 6.86 -17.41
C VAL A 409 -15.07 7.40 -16.51
N ASP A 410 -14.37 6.57 -15.77
CA ASP A 410 -13.24 6.95 -14.92
C ASP A 410 -12.05 7.44 -15.74
N ASP A 411 -11.69 6.78 -16.84
CA ASP A 411 -10.65 7.25 -17.77
C ASP A 411 -10.99 8.62 -18.35
N VAL A 412 -12.25 8.79 -18.74
CA VAL A 412 -12.74 10.09 -19.21
C VAL A 412 -12.67 11.16 -18.12
N VAL A 413 -12.98 10.82 -16.87
CA VAL A 413 -12.88 11.76 -15.74
C VAL A 413 -11.42 12.11 -15.48
N ASP A 414 -10.52 11.15 -15.49
CA ASP A 414 -9.10 11.38 -15.28
C ASP A 414 -8.48 12.26 -16.37
N MET A 415 -8.88 12.05 -17.62
CA MET A 415 -8.48 12.93 -18.71
C MET A 415 -8.95 14.38 -18.53
N LEU A 416 -10.13 14.60 -17.97
CA LEU A 416 -10.73 15.93 -17.79
C LEU A 416 -10.23 16.67 -16.54
N LEU A 417 -9.68 15.96 -15.54
CA LEU A 417 -9.16 16.58 -14.34
C LEU A 417 -7.84 17.31 -14.62
N PRO A 418 -7.59 18.48 -13.97
CA PRO A 418 -6.27 19.10 -13.99
C PRO A 418 -5.22 18.16 -13.42
N THR A 419 -4.03 18.12 -14.01
CA THR A 419 -2.90 17.27 -13.61
C THR A 419 -2.67 17.11 -12.09
N PRO A 420 -2.85 18.17 -11.23
CA PRO A 420 -2.73 18.01 -9.77
C PRO A 420 -3.88 17.26 -9.09
N LEU A 421 -5.02 17.08 -9.80
CA LEU A 421 -6.24 16.45 -9.30
C LEU A 421 -6.54 15.11 -10.01
N ARG A 422 -5.79 14.81 -11.08
CA ARG A 422 -5.87 13.51 -11.71
C ARG A 422 -5.47 12.47 -10.68
N ARG A 423 -6.11 11.30 -10.71
CA ARG A 423 -5.42 10.10 -10.22
C ARG A 423 -4.04 10.22 -10.84
N LYS A 424 -3.01 10.13 -10.06
CA LYS A 424 -1.65 10.17 -10.59
C LYS A 424 -1.49 8.89 -11.40
N ARG A 425 -1.86 8.95 -12.65
CA ARG A 425 -1.40 7.97 -13.64
C ARG A 425 0.02 8.27 -14.00
#